data_30878eb7b0bb53de5e483e229b973854
#
_entry.id   30878eb7b0bb53de5e483e229b973854
#
_cell.length_a   1.000
_cell.length_b   1.000
_cell.length_c   1.000
_cell.angle_alpha   90.00
_cell.angle_beta   90.00
_cell.angle_gamma   90.00
#
_symmetry.space_group_name_H-M   'P 1'
#
loop_
_entity.id
_entity.type
_entity.pdbx_description
1 polymer ?
#
loop_
_entity_poly.entity_id
_entity_poly.type
_entity_poly.pdbx_seq_one_letter_code
_entity_poly.pdbx_strand_id
1 'polypeptide(L)'
;MRVQFSVNATEWAKLQRLAISNGYPDVPSYCRDVSLEERTYANMWKKIKNSIANMKSGQTFALRDLIQSPPANLGVKLYENQTVLGIKVNPHKDSLNTNTFTKL
;
A
#
# COMPACT_ATOMS: atom_id res chain seq x y z
N MET A 1 -1.23 5.05 21.36
CA MET A 1 0.03 4.65 22.04
C MET A 1 1.22 5.04 21.17
N ARG A 2 2.28 5.49 21.81
CA ARG A 2 3.49 5.93 21.10
C ARG A 2 4.66 5.01 21.48
N VAL A 3 5.35 4.50 20.46
CA VAL A 3 6.55 3.69 20.64
C VAL A 3 7.76 4.50 20.18
N GLN A 4 8.81 4.53 20.99
CA GLN A 4 10.03 5.27 20.67
C GLN A 4 11.26 4.39 20.91
N PHE A 5 12.29 4.58 20.09
CA PHE A 5 13.60 3.98 20.28
C PHE A 5 14.66 4.96 19.76
N SER A 6 15.89 4.78 20.22
CA SER A 6 17.00 5.67 19.85
C SER A 6 17.97 4.97 18.91
N VAL A 7 18.48 5.71 17.93
CA VAL A 7 19.47 5.22 16.99
C VAL A 7 20.62 6.23 16.87
N ASN A 8 21.81 5.77 16.53
CA ASN A 8 22.95 6.67 16.23
C ASN A 8 22.86 7.16 14.78
N ALA A 9 23.78 8.07 14.39
CA ALA A 9 23.77 8.67 13.06
C ALA A 9 23.96 7.64 11.93
N THR A 10 24.77 6.62 12.14
CA THR A 10 25.00 5.56 11.16
C THR A 10 23.75 4.71 10.96
N GLU A 11 23.10 4.33 12.06
CA GLU A 11 21.85 3.58 12.04
C GLU A 11 20.72 4.39 11.40
N TRP A 12 20.63 5.68 11.69
CA TRP A 12 19.65 6.56 11.08
C TRP A 12 19.80 6.62 9.55
N ALA A 13 21.04 6.80 9.08
CA ALA A 13 21.31 6.82 7.63
C ALA A 13 20.92 5.50 6.97
N LYS A 14 21.18 4.37 7.64
CA LYS A 14 20.79 3.05 7.15
C LYS A 14 19.26 2.92 7.07
N LEU A 15 18.55 3.36 8.11
CA LEU A 15 17.08 3.32 8.13
C LEU A 15 16.48 4.20 7.04
N GLN A 16 17.05 5.39 6.80
CA GLN A 16 16.60 6.26 5.70
C GLN A 16 16.74 5.56 4.34
N ARG A 17 17.89 4.93 4.08
CA ARG A 17 18.10 4.19 2.83
C ARG A 17 17.14 3.02 2.68
N LEU A 18 16.92 2.26 3.75
CA LEU A 18 15.98 1.13 3.73
C LEU A 18 14.56 1.60 3.49
N ALA A 19 14.13 2.68 4.15
CA ALA A 19 12.81 3.25 3.94
C ALA A 19 12.60 3.66 2.47
N ILE A 20 13.53 4.42 1.91
CA ILE A 20 13.46 4.86 0.52
C ILE A 20 13.46 3.66 -0.45
N SER A 21 14.37 2.70 -0.25
CA SER A 21 14.47 1.50 -1.09
C SER A 21 13.20 0.66 -1.09
N ASN A 22 12.44 0.70 -0.01
CA ASN A 22 11.19 -0.04 0.14
C ASN A 22 9.95 0.80 -0.16
N GLY A 23 10.13 2.03 -0.66
CA GLY A 23 9.03 2.88 -1.11
C GLY A 23 8.27 3.60 -0.01
N TYR A 24 8.86 3.74 1.18
CA TYR A 24 8.22 4.43 2.30
C TYR A 24 8.49 5.93 2.28
N PRO A 25 7.53 6.76 2.70
CA PRO A 25 7.71 8.21 2.72
C PRO A 25 8.61 8.70 3.84
N ASP A 26 8.76 7.92 4.92
CA ASP A 26 9.57 8.29 6.08
C ASP A 26 10.04 7.06 6.87
N VAL A 27 11.00 7.27 7.77
CA VAL A 27 11.57 6.21 8.60
C VAL A 27 10.56 5.65 9.61
N PRO A 28 9.77 6.47 10.34
CA PRO A 28 8.79 5.92 11.28
C PRO A 28 7.79 4.97 10.64
N SER A 29 7.28 5.28 9.46
CA SER A 29 6.35 4.39 8.75
C SER A 29 7.01 3.08 8.36
N TYR A 30 8.24 3.12 7.88
CA TYR A 30 9.03 1.93 7.57
C TYR A 30 9.24 1.06 8.80
N CYS A 31 9.68 1.65 9.92
CA CYS A 31 9.91 0.91 11.16
C CYS A 31 8.64 0.27 11.69
N ARG A 32 7.51 0.98 11.66
CA ARG A 32 6.23 0.43 12.07
C ARG A 32 5.86 -0.81 11.26
N ASP A 33 5.94 -0.72 9.95
CA ASP A 33 5.49 -1.79 9.07
C ASP A 33 6.43 -3.00 9.11
N VAL A 34 7.74 -2.78 9.24
CA VAL A 34 8.70 -3.87 9.40
C VAL A 34 8.50 -4.60 10.73
N SER A 35 8.16 -3.86 11.79
CA SER A 35 7.87 -4.46 13.10
C SER A 35 6.55 -5.22 13.12
N LEU A 36 5.63 -4.86 12.24
CA LEU A 36 4.35 -5.55 12.04
C LEU A 36 4.40 -6.25 10.68
N GLU A 37 4.85 -7.49 10.66
CA GLU A 37 5.16 -8.23 9.42
C GLU A 37 4.03 -8.18 8.40
N GLU A 38 2.77 -8.29 8.83
CA GLU A 38 1.61 -8.23 7.95
C GLU A 38 1.40 -6.87 7.28
N ARG A 39 2.08 -5.83 7.77
CA ARG A 39 1.98 -4.47 7.23
C ARG A 39 3.16 -4.07 6.36
N THR A 40 4.08 -4.99 6.03
CA THR A 40 5.12 -4.68 5.05
C THR A 40 4.48 -4.43 3.69
N TYR A 41 5.10 -3.57 2.87
CA TYR A 41 4.57 -3.30 1.53
C TYR A 41 4.43 -4.56 0.69
N ALA A 42 5.41 -5.49 0.80
CA ALA A 42 5.37 -6.75 0.06
C ALA A 42 4.15 -7.59 0.46
N ASN A 43 3.87 -7.71 1.76
CA ASN A 43 2.75 -8.49 2.25
C ASN A 43 1.40 -7.83 1.94
N MET A 44 1.31 -6.50 2.07
CA MET A 44 0.11 -5.76 1.69
C MET A 44 -0.17 -5.89 0.19
N TRP A 45 0.86 -5.76 -0.66
CA TRP A 45 0.72 -5.92 -2.10
C TRP A 45 0.27 -7.33 -2.48
N LYS A 46 0.85 -8.35 -1.82
CA LYS A 46 0.44 -9.74 -2.01
C LYS A 46 -1.04 -9.93 -1.67
N LYS A 47 -1.49 -9.36 -0.57
CA LYS A 47 -2.90 -9.41 -0.15
C LYS A 47 -3.81 -8.73 -1.17
N ILE A 48 -3.41 -7.57 -1.70
CA ILE A 48 -4.14 -6.85 -2.74
C ILE A 48 -4.28 -7.73 -3.99
N LYS A 49 -3.18 -8.29 -4.48
CA LYS A 49 -3.19 -9.16 -5.67
C LYS A 49 -4.12 -10.36 -5.49
N ASN A 50 -4.05 -11.01 -4.34
CA ASN A 50 -4.87 -12.18 -4.05
C ASN A 50 -6.37 -11.81 -3.97
N SER A 51 -6.68 -10.68 -3.33
CA SER A 51 -8.06 -10.20 -3.23
C SER A 51 -8.65 -9.90 -4.60
N ILE A 52 -7.89 -9.24 -5.47
CA ILE A 52 -8.34 -8.90 -6.82
C ILE A 52 -8.53 -10.18 -7.65
N ALA A 53 -7.61 -11.14 -7.55
CA ALA A 53 -7.70 -12.40 -8.28
C ALA A 53 -8.95 -13.19 -7.93
N ASN A 54 -9.46 -13.03 -6.71
CA ASN A 54 -10.68 -13.70 -6.23
C ASN A 54 -11.96 -12.90 -6.47
N MET A 55 -11.87 -11.71 -7.05
CA MET A 55 -13.04 -10.90 -7.37
C MET A 55 -13.73 -11.40 -8.62
N LYS A 56 -15.06 -11.19 -8.66
CA LYS A 56 -15.85 -11.45 -9.86
C LYS A 56 -15.74 -10.28 -10.82
N SER A 57 -15.79 -10.57 -12.13
CA SER A 57 -15.89 -9.56 -13.18
C SER A 57 -17.02 -8.58 -12.89
N GLY A 58 -16.72 -7.28 -13.02
CA GLY A 58 -17.69 -6.22 -12.75
C GLY A 58 -17.75 -5.75 -11.30
N GLN A 59 -17.04 -6.41 -10.39
CA GLN A 59 -17.00 -5.98 -8.99
C GLN A 59 -16.20 -4.67 -8.87
N THR A 60 -16.76 -3.70 -8.17
CA THR A 60 -16.15 -2.39 -7.91
C THR A 60 -15.58 -2.35 -6.49
N PHE A 61 -14.41 -1.76 -6.35
CA PHE A 61 -13.73 -1.66 -5.06
C PHE A 61 -12.83 -0.42 -4.99
N ALA A 62 -12.50 -0.01 -3.76
CA ALA A 62 -11.45 0.96 -3.49
C ALA A 62 -10.32 0.26 -2.74
N LEU A 63 -9.10 0.83 -2.77
CA LEU A 63 -7.95 0.24 -2.09
C LEU A 63 -8.22 0.02 -0.59
N ARG A 64 -8.91 0.97 0.05
CA ARG A 64 -9.25 0.85 1.48
C ARG A 64 -10.15 -0.34 1.81
N ASP A 65 -10.86 -0.89 0.82
CA ASP A 65 -11.67 -2.09 1.00
C ASP A 65 -10.81 -3.34 1.14
N LEU A 66 -9.58 -3.30 0.62
CA LEU A 66 -8.65 -4.44 0.63
C LEU A 66 -7.63 -4.33 1.76
N ILE A 67 -7.20 -3.13 2.08
CA ILE A 67 -6.18 -2.86 3.10
C ILE A 67 -6.68 -1.72 3.98
N GLN A 68 -6.71 -1.94 5.28
CA GLN A 68 -7.07 -0.89 6.24
C GLN A 68 -5.95 0.16 6.27
N SER A 69 -6.35 1.44 6.16
CA SER A 69 -5.41 2.57 6.18
C SER A 69 -4.22 2.39 5.22
N PRO A 70 -4.47 2.22 3.91
CA PRO A 70 -3.40 1.92 2.97
C PRO A 70 -2.41 3.08 2.84
N PRO A 71 -1.10 2.79 2.73
CA PRO A 71 -0.12 3.81 2.38
C PRO A 71 -0.37 4.38 0.98
N ALA A 72 -0.06 5.67 0.79
CA ALA A 72 -0.28 6.35 -0.49
C ALA A 72 0.42 5.66 -1.67
N ASN A 73 1.62 5.12 -1.45
CA ASN A 73 2.40 4.45 -2.49
C ASN A 73 1.71 3.21 -3.06
N LEU A 74 0.88 2.53 -2.26
CA LEU A 74 0.12 1.38 -2.74
C LEU A 74 -0.99 1.79 -3.69
N GLY A 75 -1.59 2.97 -3.47
CA GLY A 75 -2.58 3.52 -4.40
C GLY A 75 -1.98 3.80 -5.77
N VAL A 76 -0.79 4.40 -5.82
CA VAL A 76 -0.05 4.64 -7.06
C VAL A 76 0.30 3.32 -7.75
N LYS A 77 0.80 2.36 -6.99
CA LYS A 77 1.16 1.04 -7.52
C LYS A 77 -0.05 0.30 -8.11
N LEU A 78 -1.19 0.39 -7.43
CA LEU A 78 -2.44 -0.20 -7.92
C LEU A 78 -2.85 0.44 -9.27
N TYR A 79 -2.80 1.76 -9.35
CA TYR A 79 -3.12 2.49 -10.57
C TYR A 79 -2.19 2.12 -11.73
N GLU A 80 -0.90 2.01 -11.48
CA GLU A 80 0.10 1.68 -12.50
C GLU A 80 0.03 0.23 -12.98
N ASN A 81 -0.56 -0.67 -12.20
CA ASN A 81 -0.62 -2.09 -12.50
C ASN A 81 -2.00 -2.56 -12.96
N GLN A 82 -2.86 -1.65 -13.43
CA GLN A 82 -4.23 -1.99 -13.83
C GLN A 82 -4.30 -3.13 -14.84
N THR A 83 -3.51 -3.09 -15.89
CA THR A 83 -3.52 -4.10 -16.94
C THR A 83 -3.10 -5.46 -16.41
N VAL A 84 -2.03 -5.52 -15.62
CA VAL A 84 -1.51 -6.77 -15.05
C VAL A 84 -2.51 -7.39 -14.09
N LEU A 85 -3.21 -6.56 -13.32
CA LEU A 85 -4.18 -7.03 -12.32
C LEU A 85 -5.55 -7.32 -12.90
N GLY A 86 -5.82 -6.93 -14.16
CA GLY A 86 -7.12 -7.12 -14.78
C GLY A 86 -8.19 -6.22 -14.17
N ILE A 87 -7.86 -4.96 -13.90
CA ILE A 87 -8.77 -3.97 -13.35
C ILE A 87 -8.73 -2.69 -14.17
N LYS A 88 -9.73 -1.83 -13.97
CA LYS A 88 -9.79 -0.52 -14.63
C LYS A 88 -10.25 0.52 -13.63
N VAL A 89 -9.54 1.66 -13.58
CA VAL A 89 -9.97 2.79 -12.75
C VAL A 89 -11.28 3.34 -13.27
N ASN A 90 -12.20 3.66 -12.36
CA ASN A 90 -13.49 4.24 -12.72
C ASN A 90 -13.33 5.75 -13.01
N PRO A 91 -14.15 6.34 -13.89
CA PRO A 91 -14.01 7.73 -14.30
C PRO A 91 -14.30 8.74 -13.19
N HIS A 92 -15.05 8.33 -12.16
CA HIS A 92 -15.43 9.21 -11.05
C HIS A 92 -14.88 8.68 -9.73
N LYS A 93 -14.38 9.58 -8.91
CA LYS A 93 -13.98 9.26 -7.53
C LYS A 93 -15.20 9.09 -6.66
N ASP A 94 -15.03 8.38 -5.54
CA ASP A 94 -16.12 8.19 -4.58
C ASP A 94 -16.34 9.44 -3.70
N SER A 95 -17.28 9.32 -2.75
CA SER A 95 -17.62 10.41 -1.81
C SER A 95 -16.44 10.90 -0.96
N LEU A 96 -15.39 10.09 -0.82
CA LEU A 96 -14.17 10.42 -0.08
C LEU A 96 -13.07 10.95 -1.01
N ASN A 97 -13.41 11.26 -2.28
CA ASN A 97 -12.46 11.73 -3.30
C ASN A 97 -11.34 10.71 -3.57
N THR A 98 -11.66 9.43 -3.51
CA THR A 98 -10.73 8.32 -3.72
C THR A 98 -11.07 7.58 -5.01
N ASN A 99 -10.05 7.16 -5.76
CA ASN A 99 -10.25 6.36 -6.95
C ASN A 99 -10.87 5.00 -6.59
N THR A 100 -11.83 4.57 -7.41
CA THR A 100 -12.38 3.23 -7.35
C THR A 100 -12.02 2.48 -8.63
N PHE A 101 -12.05 1.16 -8.58
CA PHE A 101 -11.66 0.28 -9.67
C PHE A 101 -12.74 -0.77 -9.91
N THR A 102 -12.82 -1.25 -11.14
CA THR A 102 -13.72 -2.35 -11.51
C THR A 102 -12.89 -3.54 -11.98
N LYS A 103 -13.20 -4.73 -11.48
CA LYS A 103 -12.58 -5.98 -11.93
C LYS A 103 -13.07 -6.30 -13.35
N LEU A 104 -12.17 -6.53 -14.26
CA LEU A 104 -12.46 -6.87 -15.65
C LEU A 104 -12.76 -8.37 -15.86
#